data_2ef1e6216c82c464931ca51385431825
#
_entry.id   2ef1e6216c82c464931ca51385431825
#
_cell.length_a   1.000
_cell.length_b   1.000
_cell.length_c   1.000
_cell.angle_alpha   90.00
_cell.angle_beta   90.00
_cell.angle_gamma   90.00
#
_symmetry.space_group_name_H-M   'P 1'
#
loop_
_entity.id
_entity.type
_entity.pdbx_description
1 polymer ?
#
loop_
_entity_poly.entity_id
_entity_poly.type
_entity_poly.pdbx_seq_one_letter_code
_entity_poly.pdbx_strand_id
1 'polypeptide(L)'
;QKNDSLNSEELQDYLVQNGYNRTDTVRDAGEFAVRGGIIDLFPSGFETPVRIDLFGDDVESLKLFDPASQRSIKKIPSRKP
;
A
#
# COMPACT_ATOMS: atom_id res chain seq x y z
N GLN A 1 14.92 10.95 -8.88
CA GLN A 1 14.99 10.53 -8.57
C GLN A 1 15.03 9.51 -8.41
N LYS A 2 15.21 9.12 -8.25
CA LYS A 2 15.25 8.11 -8.18
C LYS A 2 14.64 7.39 -7.60
N ASN A 3 14.21 7.45 -7.38
CA ASN A 3 13.88 6.57 -7.04
C ASN A 3 12.80 6.14 -6.49
N ASP A 4 12.23 5.31 -6.75
CA ASP A 4 11.09 4.57 -6.30
C ASP A 4 11.45 3.64 -5.19
N SER A 5 12.29 4.15 -4.32
CA SER A 5 12.75 3.38 -3.18
C SER A 5 11.86 3.68 -1.98
N LEU A 6 11.48 2.64 -1.25
CA LEU A 6 10.58 2.78 -0.12
C LEU A 6 10.97 1.80 0.97
N ASN A 7 11.30 2.31 2.15
CA ASN A 7 11.60 1.45 3.28
C ASN A 7 10.31 1.03 3.97
N SER A 8 10.04 -0.25 4.00
CA SER A 8 8.78 -0.77 4.52
C SER A 8 8.58 -0.42 5.99
N GLU A 9 9.63 -0.53 6.80
CA GLU A 9 9.50 -0.25 8.22
C GLU A 9 9.23 1.22 8.48
N GLU A 10 9.87 2.09 7.72
CA GLU A 10 9.64 3.52 7.88
C GLU A 10 8.22 3.88 7.47
N LEU A 11 7.72 3.27 6.41
CA LEU A 11 6.35 3.50 5.99
C LEU A 11 5.37 3.04 7.06
N GLN A 12 5.61 1.87 7.64
CA GLN A 12 4.72 1.36 8.68
C GLN A 12 4.72 2.30 9.88
N ASP A 13 5.87 2.79 10.29
CA ASP A 13 5.95 3.73 11.41
C ASP A 13 5.21 5.00 11.10
N TYR A 14 5.37 5.51 9.88
CA TYR A 14 4.67 6.72 9.46
C TYR A 14 3.16 6.53 9.53
N LEU A 15 2.68 5.38 9.05
CA LEU A 15 1.25 5.12 9.05
C LEU A 15 0.69 5.04 10.47
N VAL A 16 1.39 4.35 11.36
CA VAL A 16 0.94 4.25 12.74
C VAL A 16 0.91 5.63 13.39
N GLN A 17 1.93 6.44 13.14
CA GLN A 17 1.99 7.78 13.72
C GLN A 17 0.86 8.68 13.20
N ASN A 18 0.34 8.36 12.04
CA ASN A 18 -0.74 9.14 11.44
C ASN A 18 -2.12 8.53 11.68
N GLY A 19 -2.21 7.61 12.65
CA GLY A 19 -3.50 7.10 13.07
C GLY A 19 -4.01 5.90 12.29
N TYR A 20 -3.16 5.31 11.44
CA TYR A 20 -3.57 4.13 10.70
C TYR A 20 -3.48 2.91 11.60
N ASN A 21 -4.39 1.96 11.38
CA ASN A 21 -4.42 0.71 12.13
C ASN A 21 -3.90 -0.43 11.27
N ARG A 22 -3.01 -1.23 11.85
CA ARG A 22 -2.51 -2.40 11.16
C ARG A 22 -3.50 -3.55 11.32
N THR A 23 -3.84 -4.19 10.23
CA THR A 23 -4.78 -5.31 10.23
C THR A 23 -4.20 -6.46 9.40
N ASP A 24 -4.82 -7.61 9.49
CA ASP A 24 -4.43 -8.74 8.64
C ASP A 24 -4.97 -8.57 7.23
N THR A 25 -6.13 -7.95 7.10
CA THR A 25 -6.78 -7.74 5.82
C THR A 25 -7.42 -6.36 5.84
N VAL A 26 -7.07 -5.55 4.85
CA VAL A 26 -7.57 -4.18 4.75
C VAL A 26 -9.00 -4.20 4.22
N ARG A 27 -9.91 -3.52 4.92
CA ARG A 27 -11.31 -3.44 4.51
C ARG A 27 -11.85 -2.03 4.55
N ASP A 28 -11.31 -1.17 5.41
CA ASP A 28 -11.83 0.19 5.59
C ASP A 28 -10.70 1.20 5.50
N ALA A 29 -11.07 2.43 5.18
CA ALA A 29 -10.10 3.52 5.13
C ALA A 29 -9.41 3.67 6.49
N GLY A 30 -8.14 3.97 6.47
CA GLY A 30 -7.34 4.09 7.68
C GLY A 30 -6.72 2.80 8.15
N GLU A 31 -6.77 1.75 7.32
CA GLU A 31 -6.16 0.47 7.65
C GLU A 31 -5.01 0.15 6.71
N PHE A 32 -4.06 -0.64 7.19
CA PHE A 32 -3.00 -1.16 6.34
C PHE A 32 -2.64 -2.57 6.79
N ALA A 33 -2.09 -3.35 5.87
CA ALA A 33 -1.66 -4.73 6.16
C ALA A 33 -0.33 -4.96 5.47
N VAL A 34 0.51 -5.78 6.09
CA VAL A 34 1.83 -6.09 5.56
C VAL A 34 1.97 -7.59 5.45
N ARG A 35 2.33 -8.07 4.26
CA ARG A 35 2.55 -9.50 4.03
C ARG A 35 3.76 -9.65 3.12
N GLY A 36 4.90 -10.06 3.71
CA GLY A 36 6.11 -10.19 2.94
C GLY A 36 6.48 -8.88 2.27
N GLY A 37 6.59 -8.89 0.96
CA GLY A 37 6.91 -7.67 0.20
C GLY A 37 5.71 -6.87 -0.23
N ILE A 38 4.52 -7.15 0.31
CA ILE A 38 3.30 -6.49 -0.12
C ILE A 38 2.74 -5.66 1.03
N ILE A 39 2.46 -4.40 0.77
CA ILE A 39 1.79 -3.53 1.72
C ILE A 39 0.46 -3.11 1.10
N ASP A 40 -0.63 -3.45 1.78
CA ASP A 40 -1.96 -3.02 1.39
C ASP A 40 -2.31 -1.83 2.25
N LEU A 41 -2.79 -0.76 1.65
CA LEU A 41 -3.06 0.49 2.34
C LEU A 41 -4.36 1.10 1.83
N PHE A 42 -5.22 1.48 2.76
CA PHE A 42 -6.46 2.16 2.40
C PHE A 42 -6.35 3.60 2.93
N PRO A 43 -5.84 4.53 2.11
CA PRO A 43 -5.65 5.90 2.60
C PRO A 43 -6.96 6.56 2.95
N SER A 44 -6.92 7.39 3.98
CA SER A 44 -8.10 8.17 4.36
C SER A 44 -8.48 9.10 3.21
N GLY A 45 -9.76 9.13 2.89
CA GLY A 45 -10.24 9.97 1.81
C GLY A 45 -10.24 9.30 0.44
N PHE A 46 -9.65 8.12 0.34
CA PHE A 46 -9.68 7.36 -0.91
C PHE A 46 -10.89 6.43 -0.89
N GLU A 47 -11.40 6.14 -2.06
CA GLU A 47 -12.52 5.20 -2.18
C GLU A 47 -12.05 3.77 -2.38
N THR A 48 -10.80 3.60 -2.76
CA THR A 48 -10.25 2.28 -3.09
C THR A 48 -8.87 2.15 -2.47
N PRO A 49 -8.58 1.00 -1.86
CA PRO A 49 -7.24 0.79 -1.30
C PRO A 49 -6.21 0.50 -2.38
N VAL A 50 -4.95 0.62 -1.99
CA VAL A 50 -3.81 0.46 -2.89
C VAL A 50 -2.97 -0.71 -2.40
N ARG A 51 -2.47 -1.51 -3.32
CA ARG A 51 -1.54 -2.59 -3.01
C ARG A 51 -0.17 -2.22 -3.57
N ILE A 52 0.83 -2.20 -2.70
CA ILE A 52 2.19 -1.83 -3.05
C ILE A 52 3.03 -3.10 -3.04
N ASP A 53 3.60 -3.46 -4.19
CA ASP A 53 4.52 -4.58 -4.29
C ASP A 53 5.94 -4.06 -4.19
N LEU A 54 6.71 -4.61 -3.27
CA LEU A 54 8.09 -4.22 -3.07
C LEU A 54 9.03 -5.38 -3.38
N PHE A 55 10.17 -5.07 -3.94
CA PHE A 55 11.27 -5.99 -4.07
C PHE A 55 12.43 -5.36 -3.32
N GLY A 56 12.69 -5.84 -2.12
CA GLY A 56 13.59 -5.12 -1.23
C GLY A 56 12.98 -3.78 -0.88
N ASP A 57 13.67 -2.71 -1.17
CA ASP A 57 13.17 -1.36 -0.96
C ASP A 57 12.62 -0.72 -2.24
N ASP A 58 12.61 -1.47 -3.34
CA ASP A 58 12.16 -0.93 -4.61
C ASP A 58 10.68 -1.20 -4.81
N VAL A 59 9.95 -0.19 -5.25
CA VAL A 59 8.53 -0.34 -5.56
C VAL A 59 8.41 -0.98 -6.94
N GLU A 60 7.91 -2.21 -6.99
CA GLU A 60 7.74 -2.90 -8.26
C GLU A 60 6.43 -2.57 -8.92
N SER A 61 5.37 -2.43 -8.16
CA SER A 61 4.10 -2.08 -8.75
C SER A 61 3.18 -1.47 -7.72
N LEU A 62 2.24 -0.67 -8.21
CA LEU A 62 1.15 -0.13 -7.43
C LEU A 62 -0.14 -0.56 -8.11
N LYS A 63 -1.08 -1.06 -7.34
CA LYS A 63 -2.35 -1.53 -7.87
C LYS A 63 -3.49 -1.09 -6.97
N LEU A 64 -4.62 -0.79 -7.57
CA LEU A 64 -5.84 -0.64 -6.80
C LEU A 64 -6.43 -2.03 -6.60
N PHE A 65 -7.06 -2.27 -5.45
CA PHE A 65 -7.68 -3.57 -5.26
C PHE A 65 -9.03 -3.40 -4.57
N ASP A 66 -9.87 -4.43 -4.71
CA ASP A 66 -11.20 -4.46 -4.13
C ASP A 66 -11.09 -5.03 -2.73
N PRO A 67 -11.45 -4.27 -1.68
CA PRO A 67 -11.31 -4.78 -0.31
C PRO A 67 -12.22 -5.96 -0.01
N ALA A 68 -13.32 -6.10 -0.73
CA ALA A 68 -14.23 -7.22 -0.51
C ALA A 68 -13.65 -8.52 -1.03
N SER A 69 -13.10 -8.51 -2.24
CA SER A 69 -12.53 -9.72 -2.84
C SER A 69 -11.03 -9.84 -2.63
N GLN A 70 -10.36 -8.76 -2.27
CA GLN A 70 -8.91 -8.67 -2.12
C GLN A 70 -8.18 -8.89 -3.45
N ARG A 71 -8.88 -8.66 -4.56
CA ARG A 71 -8.30 -8.83 -5.88
C ARG A 71 -7.90 -7.52 -6.47
N SER A 72 -6.79 -7.51 -7.20
CA SER A 72 -6.33 -6.31 -7.89
C SER A 72 -7.33 -5.91 -8.96
N ILE A 73 -7.65 -4.61 -9.02
CA ILE A 73 -8.58 -4.08 -9.98
C ILE A 73 -7.83 -3.44 -11.14
N LYS A 74 -6.86 -2.60 -10.81
CA LYS A 74 -6.21 -1.79 -11.81
C LYS A 74 -4.81 -1.48 -11.37
N LYS A 75 -3.87 -1.57 -12.29
CA LYS A 75 -2.49 -1.21 -12.02
C LYS A 75 -2.32 0.29 -12.21
N ILE A 76 -1.63 0.91 -11.26
CA ILE A 76 -1.34 2.34 -11.32
C ILE A 76 0.10 2.48 -11.78
N PRO A 77 0.37 3.34 -12.75
CA PRO A 77 1.76 3.61 -13.12
C PRO A 77 2.48 4.21 -11.92
N SER A 78 3.58 3.61 -11.52
CA SER A 78 4.31 4.08 -10.34
C SER A 78 5.03 5.38 -10.61
N ARG A 79 5.28 5.68 -11.88
CA ARG A 79 5.85 6.96 -12.21
C ARG A 79 5.45 7.26 -13.61
N LYS A 80 5.57 8.44 -13.85
CA LYS A 80 5.21 8.79 -15.05
C LYS A 80 6.30 8.99 -15.82
N PRO A 81 6.32 8.66 -16.80
CA PRO A 81 7.45 8.83 -17.64
C PRO A 81 7.62 10.22 -18.07
#